data_8ea5d671e63301656081e1e5cb10d904
#
_entry.id   8ea5d671e63301656081e1e5cb10d904
#
_cell.length_a   1.000
_cell.length_b   1.000
_cell.length_c   1.000
_cell.angle_alpha   90.00
_cell.angle_beta   90.00
_cell.angle_gamma   90.00
#
_symmetry.space_group_name_H-M   'P 1'
#
loop_
_entity.id
_entity.type
_entity.pdbx_description
1 polymer ?
#
loop_
_entity_poly.entity_id
_entity_poly.type
_entity_poly.pdbx_seq_one_letter_code
_entity_poly.pdbx_strand_id
1 'polypeptide(L)'
;MKPATQRHPKPIVTARDIVNRFGAQRVHDRISLDVLRGEILGIAGGSGSGKSVLLKTLAGLHRPDSGEVLVDGRPVDAMRPEEKASLFGVLFQQGALFSSLSVAQNVMLPIREHTDLPPEEQERLAAMKLALAGLPADSGVKRPAELSGGMVKRAAFARALALDPRILFLDEPTSNLDPLTAGGIDALIAQLNRSLGITVVIVTHDLTTLFTVCSRLAVLVDKKITVGTLDKLMRSDQPWIHEFLHGPRAQGAMSARKHNHGNG
;
A
#
# COMPACT_ATOMS: atom_id res chain seq x y z
N MET A 1 -33.87 8.09 23.39
CA MET A 1 -32.50 8.02 22.92
C MET A 1 -32.50 7.58 21.45
N LYS A 2 -32.16 8.46 20.49
CA LYS A 2 -32.04 8.06 19.07
C LYS A 2 -30.78 7.18 18.93
N PRO A 3 -30.83 6.07 18.18
CA PRO A 3 -29.65 5.25 17.95
C PRO A 3 -28.62 6.10 17.24
N ALA A 4 -27.35 6.06 17.71
CA ALA A 4 -26.23 6.72 17.08
C ALA A 4 -26.12 6.19 15.64
N THR A 5 -26.32 7.07 14.67
CA THR A 5 -26.14 6.79 13.26
C THR A 5 -24.69 6.31 13.08
N GLN A 6 -24.48 5.05 12.77
CA GLN A 6 -23.17 4.52 12.37
C GLN A 6 -22.70 5.36 11.16
N ARG A 7 -21.81 6.33 11.43
CA ARG A 7 -21.15 7.09 10.36
C ARG A 7 -20.25 6.10 9.63
N HIS A 8 -20.67 5.64 8.46
CA HIS A 8 -19.76 4.93 7.56
C HIS A 8 -18.52 5.81 7.36
N PRO A 9 -17.31 5.25 7.54
CA PRO A 9 -16.08 6.02 7.34
C PRO A 9 -16.08 6.61 5.93
N LYS A 10 -15.83 7.93 5.83
CA LYS A 10 -15.80 8.63 4.53
C LYS A 10 -14.60 8.11 3.70
N PRO A 11 -14.79 7.90 2.40
CA PRO A 11 -13.66 7.55 1.52
C PRO A 11 -12.65 8.69 1.49
N ILE A 12 -11.36 8.33 1.49
CA ILE A 12 -10.25 9.26 1.27
C ILE A 12 -9.84 9.24 -0.20
N VAL A 13 -9.94 8.08 -0.86
CA VAL A 13 -9.75 7.93 -2.31
C VAL A 13 -11.02 7.35 -2.90
N THR A 14 -11.50 7.95 -3.98
CA THR A 14 -12.67 7.51 -4.73
C THR A 14 -12.28 7.35 -6.19
N ALA A 15 -12.37 6.15 -6.74
CA ALA A 15 -12.21 5.88 -8.16
C ALA A 15 -13.56 5.59 -8.80
N ARG A 16 -13.84 6.18 -9.95
CA ARG A 16 -15.10 6.00 -10.68
C ARG A 16 -14.84 5.70 -12.16
N ASP A 17 -15.42 4.61 -12.62
CA ASP A 17 -15.44 4.14 -14.01
C ASP A 17 -14.07 4.12 -14.70
N ILE A 18 -13.03 3.72 -13.95
CA ILE A 18 -11.65 3.70 -14.42
C ILE A 18 -11.49 2.68 -15.54
N VAL A 19 -11.02 3.16 -16.69
CA VAL A 19 -10.58 2.35 -17.82
C VAL A 19 -9.09 2.59 -18.04
N ASN A 20 -8.30 1.53 -18.08
CA ASN A 20 -6.89 1.57 -18.46
C ASN A 20 -6.63 0.64 -19.63
N ARG A 21 -5.86 1.12 -20.62
CA ARG A 21 -5.45 0.37 -21.81
C ARG A 21 -3.93 0.48 -22.02
N PHE A 22 -3.35 -0.53 -22.63
CA PHE A 22 -1.98 -0.53 -23.13
C PHE A 22 -2.03 -1.03 -24.58
N GLY A 23 -1.92 -0.13 -25.51
CA GLY A 23 -2.21 -0.40 -26.92
C GLY A 23 -3.64 -0.92 -27.10
N ALA A 24 -3.82 -2.06 -27.74
CA ALA A 24 -5.13 -2.68 -27.94
C ALA A 24 -5.68 -3.41 -26.69
N GLN A 25 -4.83 -3.67 -25.69
CA GLN A 25 -5.22 -4.43 -24.51
C GLN A 25 -5.88 -3.55 -23.46
N ARG A 26 -7.17 -3.81 -23.17
CA ARG A 26 -7.86 -3.23 -22.02
C ARG A 26 -7.49 -4.03 -20.77
N VAL A 27 -6.95 -3.34 -19.75
CA VAL A 27 -6.55 -3.93 -18.46
C VAL A 27 -7.63 -3.74 -17.41
N HIS A 28 -8.26 -2.56 -17.38
CA HIS A 28 -9.39 -2.26 -16.50
C HIS A 28 -10.59 -1.83 -17.33
N ASP A 29 -11.78 -2.27 -16.89
CA ASP A 29 -13.04 -1.96 -17.58
C ASP A 29 -14.07 -1.40 -16.59
N ARG A 30 -14.12 -0.06 -16.49
CA ARG A 30 -15.03 0.70 -15.61
C ARG A 30 -14.93 0.26 -14.15
N ILE A 31 -13.71 0.23 -13.61
CA ILE A 31 -13.47 -0.07 -12.20
C ILE A 31 -13.92 1.11 -11.35
N SER A 32 -14.77 0.82 -10.35
CA SER A 32 -15.14 1.79 -9.33
C SER A 32 -14.88 1.21 -7.95
N LEU A 33 -14.18 1.97 -7.09
CA LEU A 33 -13.90 1.57 -5.71
C LEU A 33 -13.68 2.78 -4.82
N ASP A 34 -13.95 2.60 -3.52
CA ASP A 34 -13.67 3.56 -2.47
C ASP A 34 -12.62 2.99 -1.52
N VAL A 35 -11.59 3.78 -1.21
CA VAL A 35 -10.65 3.54 -0.12
C VAL A 35 -11.10 4.35 1.07
N LEU A 36 -11.40 3.70 2.19
CA LEU A 36 -11.92 4.36 3.38
C LEU A 36 -10.76 4.94 4.20
N ARG A 37 -11.00 6.06 4.86
CA ARG A 37 -9.99 6.71 5.70
C ARG A 37 -9.56 5.79 6.85
N GLY A 38 -8.25 5.60 7.02
CA GLY A 38 -7.67 4.78 8.09
C GLY A 38 -7.81 3.27 7.89
N GLU A 39 -8.31 2.80 6.72
CA GLU A 39 -8.33 1.37 6.44
C GLU A 39 -7.00 0.86 5.87
N ILE A 40 -6.79 -0.43 5.93
CA ILE A 40 -5.82 -1.15 5.11
C ILE A 40 -6.61 -1.93 4.06
N LEU A 41 -6.57 -1.46 2.81
CA LEU A 41 -7.23 -2.09 1.67
C LEU A 41 -6.24 -2.97 0.91
N GLY A 42 -6.49 -4.28 0.83
CA GLY A 42 -5.72 -5.20 0.02
C GLY A 42 -6.28 -5.32 -1.40
N ILE A 43 -5.44 -5.15 -2.43
CA ILE A 43 -5.80 -5.41 -3.82
C ILE A 43 -5.23 -6.77 -4.23
N ALA A 44 -6.10 -7.74 -4.48
CA ALA A 44 -5.77 -9.09 -4.89
C ALA A 44 -6.23 -9.37 -6.33
N GLY A 45 -5.71 -10.44 -6.92
CA GLY A 45 -6.07 -10.88 -8.28
C GLY A 45 -4.96 -11.69 -8.93
N GLY A 46 -5.24 -12.33 -10.04
CA GLY A 46 -4.27 -13.14 -10.78
C GLY A 46 -3.05 -12.36 -11.26
N SER A 47 -1.97 -13.06 -11.65
CA SER A 47 -0.82 -12.44 -12.29
C SER A 47 -1.26 -11.73 -13.59
N GLY A 48 -0.73 -10.54 -13.85
CA GLY A 48 -1.09 -9.77 -15.04
C GLY A 48 -2.49 -9.14 -15.02
N SER A 49 -3.27 -9.25 -13.94
CA SER A 49 -4.62 -8.66 -13.86
C SER A 49 -4.64 -7.12 -13.81
N GLY A 50 -3.49 -6.47 -13.64
CA GLY A 50 -3.39 -5.00 -13.63
C GLY A 50 -3.34 -4.36 -12.23
N LYS A 51 -3.13 -5.12 -11.16
CA LYS A 51 -3.10 -4.61 -9.77
C LYS A 51 -2.17 -3.41 -9.58
N SER A 52 -0.92 -3.52 -10.04
CA SER A 52 0.07 -2.42 -9.94
C SER A 52 -0.31 -1.22 -10.80
N VAL A 53 -1.01 -1.44 -11.94
CA VAL A 53 -1.56 -0.35 -12.76
C VAL A 53 -2.66 0.37 -12.00
N LEU A 54 -3.58 -0.39 -11.36
CA LEU A 54 -4.64 0.20 -10.54
C LEU A 54 -4.05 1.02 -9.39
N LEU A 55 -3.07 0.47 -8.66
CA LEU A 55 -2.39 1.18 -7.57
C LEU A 55 -1.76 2.49 -8.06
N LYS A 56 -1.03 2.46 -9.20
CA LYS A 56 -0.46 3.67 -9.81
C LYS A 56 -1.53 4.67 -10.25
N THR A 57 -2.68 4.20 -10.75
CA THR A 57 -3.80 5.05 -11.12
C THR A 57 -4.39 5.74 -9.88
N LEU A 58 -4.61 5.00 -8.77
CA LEU A 58 -5.10 5.57 -7.52
C LEU A 58 -4.14 6.60 -6.91
N ALA A 59 -2.84 6.38 -7.06
CA ALA A 59 -1.79 7.31 -6.61
C ALA A 59 -1.56 8.50 -7.56
N GLY A 60 -2.31 8.61 -8.68
CA GLY A 60 -2.12 9.65 -9.68
C GLY A 60 -0.76 9.61 -10.40
N LEU A 61 -0.11 8.43 -10.44
CA LEU A 61 1.13 8.14 -11.16
C LEU A 61 0.89 7.57 -12.56
N HIS A 62 -0.35 7.18 -12.84
CA HIS A 62 -0.81 6.72 -14.14
C HIS A 62 -2.18 7.34 -14.41
N ARG A 63 -2.31 8.06 -15.52
CA ARG A 63 -3.57 8.65 -15.92
C ARG A 63 -4.43 7.61 -16.64
N PRO A 64 -5.69 7.37 -16.22
CA PRO A 64 -6.58 6.44 -16.89
C PRO A 64 -7.02 6.98 -18.26
N ASP A 65 -7.39 6.08 -19.19
CA ASP A 65 -7.98 6.46 -20.48
C ASP A 65 -9.37 7.10 -20.30
N SER A 66 -10.12 6.66 -19.29
CA SER A 66 -11.39 7.29 -18.88
C SER A 66 -11.68 6.99 -17.41
N GLY A 67 -12.64 7.73 -16.86
CA GLY A 67 -12.95 7.73 -15.44
C GLY A 67 -12.12 8.76 -14.67
N GLU A 68 -12.30 8.81 -13.37
CA GLU A 68 -11.61 9.77 -12.50
C GLU A 68 -11.22 9.17 -11.17
N VAL A 69 -10.15 9.70 -10.56
CA VAL A 69 -9.75 9.42 -9.19
C VAL A 69 -9.81 10.73 -8.40
N LEU A 70 -10.57 10.69 -7.30
CA LEU A 70 -10.68 11.80 -6.37
C LEU A 70 -9.97 11.46 -5.06
N VAL A 71 -9.25 12.42 -4.49
CA VAL A 71 -8.64 12.34 -3.16
C VAL A 71 -9.20 13.48 -2.32
N ASP A 72 -9.87 13.14 -1.22
CA ASP A 72 -10.65 14.11 -0.43
C ASP A 72 -11.61 14.95 -1.29
N GLY A 73 -12.21 14.34 -2.32
CA GLY A 73 -13.16 14.97 -3.24
C GLY A 73 -12.52 15.83 -4.33
N ARG A 74 -11.19 15.94 -4.43
CA ARG A 74 -10.46 16.68 -5.48
C ARG A 74 -9.86 15.71 -6.50
N PRO A 75 -9.97 15.98 -7.83
CA PRO A 75 -9.34 15.16 -8.84
C PRO A 75 -7.82 15.07 -8.64
N VAL A 76 -7.29 13.85 -8.59
CA VAL A 76 -5.85 13.61 -8.37
C VAL A 76 -5.00 14.20 -9.50
N ASP A 77 -5.52 14.23 -10.73
CA ASP A 77 -4.84 14.79 -11.89
C ASP A 77 -4.71 16.33 -11.82
N ALA A 78 -5.58 17.00 -11.04
CA ALA A 78 -5.53 18.44 -10.81
C ALA A 78 -4.60 18.84 -9.66
N MET A 79 -4.05 17.88 -8.92
CA MET A 79 -3.11 18.14 -7.82
C MET A 79 -1.71 18.38 -8.35
N ARG A 80 -1.02 19.38 -7.80
CA ARG A 80 0.39 19.65 -8.07
C ARG A 80 1.28 18.52 -7.55
N PRO A 81 2.48 18.32 -8.13
CA PRO A 81 3.41 17.30 -7.65
C PRO A 81 3.72 17.39 -6.15
N GLU A 82 3.88 18.59 -5.61
CA GLU A 82 4.18 18.85 -4.20
C GLU A 82 3.02 18.43 -3.28
N GLU A 83 1.77 18.69 -3.71
CA GLU A 83 0.58 18.27 -2.98
C GLU A 83 0.48 16.73 -2.94
N LYS A 84 0.78 16.06 -4.06
CA LYS A 84 0.82 14.59 -4.12
C LYS A 84 1.92 14.03 -3.23
N ALA A 85 3.13 14.60 -3.27
CA ALA A 85 4.26 14.16 -2.47
C ALA A 85 4.00 14.24 -0.96
N SER A 86 3.28 15.27 -0.50
CA SER A 86 2.89 15.41 0.92
C SER A 86 1.73 14.50 1.33
N LEU A 87 0.89 14.06 0.38
CA LEU A 87 -0.26 13.21 0.67
C LEU A 87 0.04 11.73 0.56
N PHE A 88 0.94 11.34 -0.35
CA PHE A 88 1.17 9.96 -0.75
C PHE A 88 2.59 9.50 -0.46
N GLY A 89 2.71 8.36 0.21
CA GLY A 89 3.92 7.56 0.22
C GLY A 89 3.75 6.38 -0.74
N VAL A 90 4.76 6.11 -1.56
CA VAL A 90 4.69 5.00 -2.53
C VAL A 90 5.91 4.09 -2.35
N LEU A 91 5.63 2.79 -2.16
CA LEU A 91 6.62 1.74 -2.18
C LEU A 91 6.40 0.89 -3.44
N PHE A 92 7.40 0.85 -4.31
CA PHE A 92 7.40 0.03 -5.51
C PHE A 92 7.94 -1.38 -5.24
N GLN A 93 7.56 -2.34 -6.05
CA GLN A 93 7.88 -3.77 -5.89
C GLN A 93 9.38 -4.05 -5.65
N GLN A 94 10.28 -3.36 -6.34
CA GLN A 94 11.74 -3.51 -6.17
C GLN A 94 12.34 -2.50 -5.17
N GLY A 95 11.52 -1.76 -4.39
CA GLY A 95 11.97 -0.70 -3.50
C GLY A 95 12.37 0.59 -4.22
N ALA A 96 12.89 0.52 -5.44
CA ALA A 96 13.28 1.64 -6.30
C ALA A 96 14.22 2.66 -5.60
N LEU A 97 15.12 2.18 -4.73
CA LEU A 97 16.14 3.03 -4.13
C LEU A 97 17.19 3.42 -5.17
N PHE A 98 17.70 4.64 -5.09
CA PHE A 98 18.80 5.11 -5.91
C PHE A 98 20.10 4.42 -5.45
N SER A 99 20.68 3.59 -6.31
CA SER A 99 21.86 2.78 -6.00
C SER A 99 23.14 3.62 -5.73
N SER A 100 23.21 4.82 -6.29
CA SER A 100 24.30 5.77 -6.08
C SER A 100 24.24 6.53 -4.77
N LEU A 101 23.09 6.54 -4.10
CA LEU A 101 22.87 7.22 -2.83
C LEU A 101 22.98 6.26 -1.66
N SER A 102 23.40 6.77 -0.49
CA SER A 102 23.28 6.02 0.76
C SER A 102 21.79 5.81 1.14
N VAL A 103 21.52 4.94 2.09
CA VAL A 103 20.17 4.67 2.60
C VAL A 103 19.58 5.94 3.23
N ALA A 104 20.36 6.68 4.04
CA ALA A 104 19.92 7.94 4.60
C ALA A 104 19.64 8.98 3.51
N GLN A 105 20.52 9.11 2.50
CA GLN A 105 20.30 10.01 1.37
C GLN A 105 19.05 9.66 0.56
N ASN A 106 18.72 8.38 0.41
CA ASN A 106 17.48 7.95 -0.24
C ASN A 106 16.24 8.44 0.54
N VAL A 107 16.27 8.40 1.87
CA VAL A 107 15.17 8.88 2.72
C VAL A 107 15.13 10.41 2.78
N MET A 108 16.28 11.05 2.77
CA MET A 108 16.39 12.53 2.76
C MET A 108 15.90 13.14 1.45
N LEU A 109 15.97 12.41 0.32
CA LEU A 109 15.66 12.96 -1.00
C LEU A 109 14.28 13.65 -1.06
N PRO A 110 13.16 13.00 -0.71
CA PRO A 110 11.86 13.68 -0.71
C PRO A 110 11.79 14.83 0.29
N ILE A 111 12.47 14.74 1.44
CA ILE A 111 12.51 15.83 2.44
C ILE A 111 13.18 17.06 1.83
N ARG A 112 14.34 16.89 1.20
CA ARG A 112 15.10 17.96 0.56
C ARG A 112 14.36 18.62 -0.61
N GLU A 113 13.65 17.83 -1.40
CA GLU A 113 12.93 18.32 -2.58
C GLU A 113 11.61 19.04 -2.25
N HIS A 114 11.01 18.76 -1.07
CA HIS A 114 9.67 19.24 -0.73
C HIS A 114 9.59 20.02 0.59
N THR A 115 10.73 20.31 1.24
CA THR A 115 10.76 21.10 2.48
C THR A 115 11.94 22.08 2.46
N ASP A 116 11.82 23.17 3.22
CA ASP A 116 12.90 24.14 3.43
C ASP A 116 13.71 23.87 4.73
N LEU A 117 13.68 22.62 5.21
CA LEU A 117 14.40 22.24 6.42
C LEU A 117 15.93 22.36 6.24
N PRO A 118 16.67 22.85 7.24
CA PRO A 118 18.13 22.87 7.20
C PRO A 118 18.69 21.43 7.14
N PRO A 119 19.90 21.23 6.59
CA PRO A 119 20.49 19.88 6.38
C PRO A 119 20.51 19.01 7.64
N GLU A 120 20.85 19.58 8.80
CA GLU A 120 20.88 18.84 10.07
C GLU A 120 19.50 18.29 10.48
N GLU A 121 18.43 19.04 10.22
CA GLU A 121 17.07 18.58 10.51
C GLU A 121 16.61 17.51 9.51
N GLN A 122 17.00 17.63 8.24
CA GLN A 122 16.76 16.60 7.23
C GLN A 122 17.41 15.27 7.64
N GLU A 123 18.67 15.30 8.10
CA GLU A 123 19.38 14.12 8.59
C GLU A 123 18.71 13.49 9.80
N ARG A 124 18.31 14.31 10.80
CA ARG A 124 17.58 13.84 11.99
C ARG A 124 16.25 13.18 11.61
N LEU A 125 15.51 13.82 10.72
CA LEU A 125 14.23 13.29 10.24
C LEU A 125 14.42 11.97 9.48
N ALA A 126 15.41 11.89 8.59
CA ALA A 126 15.73 10.65 7.88
C ALA A 126 16.12 9.51 8.85
N ALA A 127 16.97 9.79 9.84
CA ALA A 127 17.34 8.83 10.87
C ALA A 127 16.11 8.33 11.66
N MET A 128 15.19 9.22 12.02
CA MET A 128 13.92 8.87 12.68
C MET A 128 13.06 7.97 11.79
N LYS A 129 12.95 8.25 10.49
CA LYS A 129 12.17 7.42 9.56
C LYS A 129 12.79 6.04 9.36
N LEU A 130 14.12 5.95 9.32
CA LEU A 130 14.84 4.67 9.28
C LEU A 130 14.59 3.85 10.54
N ALA A 131 14.67 4.46 11.71
CA ALA A 131 14.35 3.80 12.99
C ALA A 131 12.89 3.35 13.04
N LEU A 132 11.94 4.19 12.58
CA LEU A 132 10.52 3.86 12.50
C LEU A 132 10.26 2.64 11.58
N ALA A 133 11.02 2.51 10.49
CA ALA A 133 10.98 1.36 9.60
C ALA A 133 11.72 0.12 10.18
N GLY A 134 12.30 0.23 11.37
CA GLY A 134 12.99 -0.86 12.06
C GLY A 134 14.36 -1.21 11.47
N LEU A 135 15.06 -0.22 10.90
CA LEU A 135 16.44 -0.37 10.44
C LEU A 135 17.43 -0.06 11.57
N PRO A 136 18.53 -0.83 11.67
CA PRO A 136 19.64 -0.51 12.57
C PRO A 136 20.24 0.88 12.26
N ALA A 137 20.75 1.58 13.29
CA ALA A 137 21.27 2.93 13.16
C ALA A 137 22.43 3.05 12.14
N ASP A 138 23.29 2.00 12.05
CA ASP A 138 24.40 1.93 11.11
C ASP A 138 23.99 1.72 9.64
N SER A 139 22.69 1.46 9.38
CA SER A 139 22.20 1.22 8.03
C SER A 139 22.19 2.49 7.16
N GLY A 140 22.10 3.66 7.80
CA GLY A 140 21.96 4.94 7.09
C GLY A 140 23.12 5.27 6.16
N VAL A 141 24.34 4.89 6.52
CA VAL A 141 25.56 5.16 5.74
C VAL A 141 25.80 4.14 4.61
N LYS A 142 25.15 2.97 4.68
CA LYS A 142 25.26 1.91 3.68
C LYS A 142 24.60 2.29 2.36
N ARG A 143 25.02 1.68 1.26
CA ARG A 143 24.34 1.74 -0.03
C ARG A 143 23.31 0.61 -0.13
N PRO A 144 22.29 0.73 -0.99
CA PRO A 144 21.28 -0.31 -1.19
C PRO A 144 21.86 -1.70 -1.51
N ALA A 145 22.97 -1.77 -2.23
CA ALA A 145 23.64 -3.03 -2.58
C ALA A 145 24.27 -3.76 -1.36
N GLU A 146 24.46 -3.07 -0.24
CA GLU A 146 25.04 -3.63 0.99
C GLU A 146 23.97 -4.12 1.96
N LEU A 147 22.70 -4.01 1.59
CA LEU A 147 21.56 -4.38 2.42
C LEU A 147 21.01 -5.76 2.05
N SER A 148 20.44 -6.48 3.01
CA SER A 148 19.57 -7.62 2.73
C SER A 148 18.28 -7.17 2.03
N GLY A 149 17.59 -8.09 1.34
CA GLY A 149 16.32 -7.78 0.68
C GLY A 149 15.27 -7.16 1.61
N GLY A 150 15.16 -7.67 2.83
CA GLY A 150 14.29 -7.11 3.86
C GLY A 150 14.69 -5.70 4.29
N MET A 151 16.00 -5.44 4.44
CA MET A 151 16.49 -4.09 4.75
C MET A 151 16.24 -3.10 3.60
N VAL A 152 16.38 -3.53 2.34
CA VAL A 152 16.03 -2.71 1.16
C VAL A 152 14.55 -2.32 1.21
N LYS A 153 13.65 -3.27 1.51
CA LYS A 153 12.21 -2.99 1.64
C LYS A 153 11.94 -2.00 2.78
N ARG A 154 12.56 -2.18 3.95
CA ARG A 154 12.43 -1.24 5.09
C ARG A 154 12.97 0.15 4.77
N ALA A 155 14.08 0.26 4.05
CA ALA A 155 14.63 1.55 3.60
C ALA A 155 13.69 2.25 2.61
N ALA A 156 13.13 1.50 1.66
CA ALA A 156 12.12 2.03 0.74
C ALA A 156 10.83 2.44 1.47
N PHE A 157 10.46 1.71 2.53
CA PHE A 157 9.35 2.08 3.40
C PHE A 157 9.63 3.38 4.17
N ALA A 158 10.84 3.52 4.75
CA ALA A 158 11.27 4.76 5.41
C ALA A 158 11.21 5.96 4.47
N ARG A 159 11.62 5.79 3.20
CA ARG A 159 11.50 6.84 2.17
C ARG A 159 10.05 7.17 1.86
N ALA A 160 9.17 6.16 1.75
CA ALA A 160 7.75 6.39 1.52
C ALA A 160 7.07 7.15 2.68
N LEU A 161 7.62 7.04 3.90
CA LEU A 161 7.16 7.76 5.11
C LEU A 161 7.81 9.13 5.31
N ALA A 162 8.75 9.53 4.45
CA ALA A 162 9.62 10.70 4.70
C ALA A 162 8.86 12.01 4.94
N LEU A 163 7.73 12.21 4.25
CA LEU A 163 6.90 13.42 4.32
C LEU A 163 5.61 13.23 5.15
N ASP A 164 5.55 12.24 6.04
CA ASP A 164 4.37 11.93 6.86
C ASP A 164 3.07 11.81 6.05
N PRO A 165 3.02 10.94 5.04
CA PRO A 165 1.90 10.84 4.12
C PRO A 165 0.63 10.39 4.84
N ARG A 166 -0.53 10.81 4.33
CA ARG A 166 -1.84 10.37 4.81
C ARG A 166 -2.26 9.03 4.20
N ILE A 167 -1.70 8.68 3.04
CA ILE A 167 -2.00 7.46 2.29
C ILE A 167 -0.70 6.80 1.86
N LEU A 168 -0.56 5.50 2.15
CA LEU A 168 0.53 4.67 1.64
C LEU A 168 0.02 3.74 0.54
N PHE A 169 0.69 3.75 -0.59
CA PHE A 169 0.49 2.82 -1.69
C PHE A 169 1.67 1.84 -1.74
N LEU A 170 1.41 0.57 -1.50
CA LEU A 170 2.44 -0.46 -1.35
C LEU A 170 2.26 -1.53 -2.43
N ASP A 171 3.22 -1.63 -3.34
CA ASP A 171 3.23 -2.64 -4.42
C ASP A 171 4.15 -3.79 -4.01
N GLU A 172 3.56 -4.95 -3.67
CA GLU A 172 4.24 -6.18 -3.26
C GLU A 172 5.30 -5.95 -2.15
N PRO A 173 4.91 -5.40 -0.98
CA PRO A 173 5.87 -5.00 0.06
C PRO A 173 6.64 -6.18 0.66
N THR A 174 6.07 -7.38 0.68
CA THR A 174 6.65 -8.59 1.26
C THR A 174 7.21 -9.58 0.23
N SER A 175 7.14 -9.24 -1.08
CA SER A 175 7.61 -10.13 -2.13
C SER A 175 9.11 -10.43 -2.03
N ASN A 176 9.49 -11.70 -2.32
CA ASN A 176 10.87 -12.20 -2.29
C ASN A 176 11.54 -12.12 -0.90
N LEU A 177 10.77 -12.10 0.17
CA LEU A 177 11.25 -12.16 1.54
C LEU A 177 10.95 -13.55 2.14
N ASP A 178 11.77 -13.96 3.10
CA ASP A 178 11.46 -15.10 3.94
C ASP A 178 10.25 -14.80 4.84
N PRO A 179 9.53 -15.82 5.34
CA PRO A 179 8.29 -15.63 6.11
C PRO A 179 8.45 -14.77 7.37
N LEU A 180 9.61 -14.85 8.05
CA LEU A 180 9.85 -14.07 9.28
C LEU A 180 10.02 -12.58 8.94
N THR A 181 10.82 -12.27 7.93
CA THR A 181 11.04 -10.91 7.46
C THR A 181 9.75 -10.31 6.89
N ALA A 182 8.96 -11.08 6.13
CA ALA A 182 7.66 -10.67 5.61
C ALA A 182 6.68 -10.33 6.75
N GLY A 183 6.58 -11.20 7.76
CA GLY A 183 5.77 -10.94 8.96
C GLY A 183 6.18 -9.68 9.72
N GLY A 184 7.49 -9.37 9.75
CA GLY A 184 7.99 -8.12 10.33
C GLY A 184 7.57 -6.87 9.54
N ILE A 185 7.46 -6.94 8.21
CA ILE A 185 6.91 -5.86 7.38
C ILE A 185 5.40 -5.71 7.61
N ASP A 186 4.66 -6.81 7.65
CA ASP A 186 3.23 -6.81 7.92
C ASP A 186 2.90 -6.20 9.28
N ALA A 187 3.66 -6.56 10.32
CA ALA A 187 3.53 -5.98 11.66
C ALA A 187 3.80 -4.46 11.65
N LEU A 188 4.81 -4.00 10.92
CA LEU A 188 5.13 -2.59 10.75
C LEU A 188 3.97 -1.83 10.09
N ILE A 189 3.41 -2.36 8.98
CA ILE A 189 2.26 -1.76 8.29
C ILE A 189 1.06 -1.63 9.24
N ALA A 190 0.73 -2.70 9.94
CA ALA A 190 -0.37 -2.72 10.90
C ALA A 190 -0.14 -1.74 12.07
N GLN A 191 1.08 -1.63 12.57
CA GLN A 191 1.46 -0.71 13.63
C GLN A 191 1.30 0.75 13.17
N LEU A 192 1.83 1.11 12.01
CA LEU A 192 1.73 2.46 11.46
C LEU A 192 0.28 2.87 11.23
N ASN A 193 -0.53 1.98 10.68
CA ASN A 193 -1.96 2.24 10.49
C ASN A 193 -2.66 2.50 11.85
N ARG A 194 -2.44 1.65 12.87
CA ARG A 194 -3.05 1.82 14.20
C ARG A 194 -2.56 3.06 14.94
N SER A 195 -1.25 3.33 14.90
CA SER A 195 -0.63 4.39 15.72
C SER A 195 -0.77 5.78 15.09
N LEU A 196 -0.74 5.87 13.76
CA LEU A 196 -0.74 7.13 13.03
C LEU A 196 -2.04 7.38 12.24
N GLY A 197 -2.94 6.40 12.18
CA GLY A 197 -4.17 6.51 11.40
C GLY A 197 -3.96 6.60 9.87
N ILE A 198 -2.79 6.18 9.37
CA ILE A 198 -2.47 6.23 7.95
C ILE A 198 -3.36 5.25 7.19
N THR A 199 -3.95 5.71 6.08
CA THR A 199 -4.67 4.83 5.15
C THR A 199 -3.66 4.07 4.30
N VAL A 200 -3.85 2.77 4.10
CA VAL A 200 -2.91 1.94 3.33
C VAL A 200 -3.63 1.21 2.21
N VAL A 201 -3.06 1.21 1.02
CA VAL A 201 -3.49 0.39 -0.12
C VAL A 201 -2.34 -0.55 -0.46
N ILE A 202 -2.56 -1.85 -0.33
CA ILE A 202 -1.55 -2.88 -0.58
C ILE A 202 -1.94 -3.70 -1.80
N VAL A 203 -1.06 -3.78 -2.78
CA VAL A 203 -1.13 -4.81 -3.84
C VAL A 203 -0.27 -5.97 -3.40
N THR A 204 -0.84 -7.16 -3.28
CA THR A 204 -0.09 -8.39 -3.01
C THR A 204 -0.85 -9.64 -3.47
N HIS A 205 -0.10 -10.72 -3.68
CA HIS A 205 -0.62 -12.07 -3.88
C HIS A 205 -0.41 -12.95 -2.63
N ASP A 206 0.19 -12.41 -1.58
CA ASP A 206 0.38 -13.13 -0.31
C ASP A 206 -0.92 -13.13 0.50
N LEU A 207 -1.50 -14.31 0.63
CA LEU A 207 -2.73 -14.53 1.40
C LEU A 207 -2.55 -14.24 2.88
N THR A 208 -1.35 -14.45 3.44
CA THR A 208 -1.07 -14.16 4.85
C THR A 208 -1.23 -12.66 5.11
N THR A 209 -0.56 -11.81 4.32
CA THR A 209 -0.71 -10.35 4.39
C THR A 209 -2.19 -9.95 4.20
N LEU A 210 -2.88 -10.48 3.17
CA LEU A 210 -4.28 -10.15 2.90
C LEU A 210 -5.21 -10.48 4.08
N PHE A 211 -4.98 -11.59 4.77
CA PHE A 211 -5.88 -12.07 5.82
C PHE A 211 -5.56 -11.51 7.20
N THR A 212 -4.28 -11.19 7.48
CA THR A 212 -3.85 -10.73 8.80
C THR A 212 -3.78 -9.21 8.94
N VAL A 213 -3.51 -8.51 7.84
CA VAL A 213 -3.26 -7.07 7.86
C VAL A 213 -4.42 -6.26 7.27
N CYS A 214 -5.06 -6.76 6.19
CA CYS A 214 -6.09 -6.00 5.48
C CYS A 214 -7.44 -6.05 6.18
N SER A 215 -8.10 -4.91 6.30
CA SER A 215 -9.47 -4.79 6.83
C SER A 215 -10.53 -5.07 5.77
N ARG A 216 -10.24 -4.72 4.50
CA ARG A 216 -11.07 -5.00 3.32
C ARG A 216 -10.18 -5.43 2.17
N LEU A 217 -10.77 -6.17 1.24
CA LEU A 217 -10.12 -6.63 0.02
C LEU A 217 -10.87 -6.11 -1.21
N ALA A 218 -10.10 -5.79 -2.24
CA ALA A 218 -10.56 -5.46 -3.58
C ALA A 218 -9.97 -6.50 -4.53
N VAL A 219 -10.81 -7.41 -5.02
CA VAL A 219 -10.38 -8.53 -5.86
C VAL A 219 -10.61 -8.20 -7.32
N LEU A 220 -9.52 -8.18 -8.09
CA LEU A 220 -9.52 -7.84 -9.52
C LEU A 220 -9.53 -9.12 -10.37
N VAL A 221 -10.67 -9.40 -11.01
CA VAL A 221 -10.89 -10.56 -11.88
C VAL A 221 -11.59 -10.10 -13.16
N ASP A 222 -11.16 -10.60 -14.31
CA ASP A 222 -11.76 -10.30 -15.61
C ASP A 222 -11.97 -8.79 -15.85
N LYS A 223 -10.96 -7.97 -15.50
CA LYS A 223 -10.96 -6.50 -15.65
C LYS A 223 -12.00 -5.78 -14.80
N LYS A 224 -12.69 -6.48 -13.91
CA LYS A 224 -13.68 -5.99 -12.96
C LYS A 224 -13.15 -6.10 -11.54
N ILE A 225 -13.74 -5.35 -10.61
CA ILE A 225 -13.36 -5.36 -9.21
C ILE A 225 -14.55 -5.71 -8.31
N THR A 226 -14.30 -6.58 -7.33
CA THR A 226 -15.26 -6.88 -6.26
C THR A 226 -14.64 -6.47 -4.93
N VAL A 227 -15.33 -5.61 -4.16
CA VAL A 227 -14.80 -5.06 -2.90
C VAL A 227 -15.66 -5.51 -1.73
N GLY A 228 -15.00 -5.94 -0.65
CA GLY A 228 -15.70 -6.37 0.56
C GLY A 228 -14.76 -6.69 1.72
N THR A 229 -15.34 -6.96 2.88
CA THR A 229 -14.61 -7.62 3.97
C THR A 229 -14.27 -9.06 3.56
N LEU A 230 -13.28 -9.66 4.22
CA LEU A 230 -12.94 -11.06 3.94
C LEU A 230 -14.16 -11.97 4.07
N ASP A 231 -14.97 -11.81 5.14
CA ASP A 231 -16.16 -12.62 5.37
C ASP A 231 -17.23 -12.48 4.28
N LYS A 232 -17.36 -11.28 3.68
CA LYS A 232 -18.24 -11.05 2.54
C LYS A 232 -17.72 -11.74 1.28
N LEU A 233 -16.42 -11.64 1.02
CA LEU A 233 -15.80 -12.23 -0.17
C LEU A 233 -15.71 -13.75 -0.10
N MET A 234 -15.58 -14.32 1.08
CA MET A 234 -15.68 -15.77 1.33
C MET A 234 -17.03 -16.38 0.89
N ARG A 235 -18.09 -15.57 0.83
CA ARG A 235 -19.43 -15.96 0.38
C ARG A 235 -19.70 -15.60 -1.08
N SER A 236 -18.66 -15.23 -1.83
CA SER A 236 -18.80 -14.82 -3.23
C SER A 236 -19.03 -16.02 -4.12
N ASP A 237 -20.00 -15.94 -5.02
CA ASP A 237 -20.28 -16.95 -6.05
C ASP A 237 -19.33 -16.85 -7.26
N GLN A 238 -18.45 -15.84 -7.27
CA GLN A 238 -17.48 -15.67 -8.36
C GLN A 238 -16.41 -16.77 -8.25
N PRO A 239 -16.27 -17.66 -9.28
CA PRO A 239 -15.47 -18.88 -9.16
C PRO A 239 -14.02 -18.64 -8.77
N TRP A 240 -13.37 -17.64 -9.38
CA TRP A 240 -11.96 -17.32 -9.07
C TRP A 240 -11.79 -16.83 -7.63
N ILE A 241 -12.71 -15.98 -7.13
CA ILE A 241 -12.66 -15.47 -5.73
C ILE A 241 -12.84 -16.64 -4.77
N HIS A 242 -13.80 -17.52 -5.05
CA HIS A 242 -14.04 -18.70 -4.23
C HIS A 242 -12.80 -19.60 -4.18
N GLU A 243 -12.21 -19.95 -5.32
CA GLU A 243 -11.00 -20.80 -5.38
C GLU A 243 -9.81 -20.12 -4.67
N PHE A 244 -9.61 -18.81 -4.90
CA PHE A 244 -8.53 -18.04 -4.28
C PHE A 244 -8.63 -18.01 -2.75
N LEU A 245 -9.85 -17.84 -2.20
CA LEU A 245 -10.06 -17.69 -0.75
C LEU A 245 -10.29 -19.01 -0.01
N HIS A 246 -10.60 -20.12 -0.70
CA HIS A 246 -10.87 -21.45 -0.11
C HIS A 246 -9.82 -22.50 -0.45
N GLY A 247 -8.90 -22.19 -1.34
CA GLY A 247 -7.84 -23.11 -1.76
C GLY A 247 -6.89 -23.48 -0.60
N PRO A 248 -6.05 -24.52 -0.77
CA PRO A 248 -5.17 -25.04 0.30
C PRO A 248 -4.25 -23.97 0.91
N ARG A 249 -3.76 -23.01 0.12
CA ARG A 249 -2.92 -21.90 0.59
C ARG A 249 -3.71 -20.94 1.50
N ALA A 250 -4.97 -20.69 1.17
CA ALA A 250 -5.85 -19.83 1.96
C ALA A 250 -6.15 -20.44 3.33
N GLN A 251 -6.34 -21.75 3.42
CA GLN A 251 -6.56 -22.45 4.70
C GLN A 251 -5.39 -22.28 5.67
N GLY A 252 -4.14 -22.37 5.17
CA GLY A 252 -2.94 -22.11 5.96
C GLY A 252 -2.88 -20.66 6.49
N ALA A 253 -3.16 -19.69 5.64
CA ALA A 253 -3.18 -18.27 6.00
C ALA A 253 -4.31 -17.92 7.01
N MET A 254 -5.47 -18.56 6.91
CA MET A 254 -6.57 -18.40 7.87
C MET A 254 -6.22 -18.90 9.27
N SER A 255 -5.45 -19.98 9.38
CA SER A 255 -4.97 -20.48 10.67
C SER A 255 -4.07 -19.44 11.36
N ALA A 256 -3.20 -18.77 10.62
CA ALA A 256 -2.36 -17.67 11.13
C ALA A 256 -3.20 -16.48 11.63
N ARG A 257 -4.30 -16.12 10.93
CA ARG A 257 -5.22 -15.04 11.37
C ARG A 257 -5.86 -15.32 12.72
N LYS A 258 -6.31 -16.56 12.96
CA LYS A 258 -6.96 -16.95 14.23
C LYS A 258 -6.02 -16.79 15.44
N HIS A 259 -4.74 -17.08 15.27
CA HIS A 259 -3.74 -16.91 16.33
C HIS A 259 -3.48 -15.43 16.67
N ASN A 260 -3.50 -14.54 15.68
CA ASN A 260 -3.25 -13.11 15.90
C ASN A 260 -4.45 -12.36 16.54
N HIS A 261 -5.68 -12.85 16.39
CA HIS A 261 -6.89 -12.22 16.96
C HIS A 261 -7.34 -12.86 18.29
N GLY A 262 -6.71 -13.97 18.71
CA GLY A 262 -7.01 -14.67 19.96
C GLY A 262 -6.18 -14.23 21.18
N ASN A 263 -5.20 -13.36 20.97
CA ASN A 263 -4.26 -12.88 22.02
C ASN A 263 -4.39 -11.35 22.28
N GLY A 264 -5.53 -10.74 21.96
CA GLY A 264 -5.82 -9.32 22.20
C GLY A 264 -6.93 -9.12 23.22
#